data_db76a4d026480deb429822bc54db4e23
#
_entry.id   db76a4d026480deb429822bc54db4e23
#
_cell.length_a   1.000
_cell.length_b   1.000
_cell.length_c   1.000
_cell.angle_alpha   90.00
_cell.angle_beta   90.00
_cell.angle_gamma   90.00
#
_symmetry.space_group_name_H-M   'P 1'
#
loop_
_entity.id
_entity.type
_entity.pdbx_description
1 polymer ?
#
loop_
_entity_poly.entity_id
_entity_poly.type
_entity_poly.pdbx_seq_one_letter_code
_entity_poly.pdbx_strand_id
1 'polypeptide(L)'
;LREYTTLALETNRRHFFLGSLLAGAVPAAGFGSTPSLKLAGYKSPNEKLNIASIGAGGKASSDIAACAPTENIVALCDVDDRQAAATYKRFESVPKYKDFRRMLDKEDKNIDAVIVCTPDHMHGMQAMWCMERGKHVYVQKPLTRTVWEARQLLEAARKYKVATQMGNQGYSNEGTRQVAEMIWAGEIGEVREVHAWTDRPIWPQGLTSIPPEEPVPDTLDWDLWLGIADMRPFTSGKDTGKYPNRFGGYFYQPFNWRGFYDFGCGALGDMACHILGAPNMALQLGPPKSVECIKKEGTSPFMFPERSVIRFEFPARGNMPPVTLYWYDGCKETPRIEGVPEGEWLGDMPFLMGGGQGQQGGPPRQAQRTGYVGRLFDWEQYEAMRKEPDKLRFPPPDGALFVGSKGMITTGTYGEQTRLIPAEKMKDYRFPAPLLTRSPGHYRDWIRACKGGEPACSNFEVAAPFTEWMLLGVIALRVEGKLEYDPVKMRFTNNNEANKYLKPTFRKGWSFA
;
A
#
# COMPACT_ATOMS: atom_id res chain seq x y z
N LEU A 1 -59.65 0.67 13.17
CA LEU A 1 -58.55 -0.21 13.53
C LEU A 1 -57.85 -0.66 12.24
N ARG A 2 -56.74 0.00 11.88
CA ARG A 2 -55.84 -0.41 10.79
C ARG A 2 -54.68 -1.16 11.42
N GLU A 3 -54.53 -2.39 11.05
CA GLU A 3 -53.38 -3.23 11.40
C GLU A 3 -52.15 -2.69 10.71
N TYR A 4 -51.13 -2.30 11.49
CA TYR A 4 -49.77 -2.05 11.01
C TYR A 4 -49.07 -3.39 10.95
N THR A 5 -48.91 -3.94 9.75
CA THR A 5 -47.99 -5.03 9.49
C THR A 5 -46.58 -4.50 9.60
N THR A 6 -45.89 -4.89 10.64
CA THR A 6 -44.44 -4.67 10.79
C THR A 6 -43.73 -5.53 9.75
N LEU A 7 -43.27 -4.93 8.66
CA LEU A 7 -42.29 -5.53 7.76
C LEU A 7 -40.98 -5.66 8.55
N ALA A 8 -40.67 -6.85 9.00
CA ALA A 8 -39.34 -7.21 9.44
C ALA A 8 -38.41 -7.09 8.22
N LEU A 9 -37.62 -6.06 8.18
CA LEU A 9 -36.50 -5.91 7.25
C LEU A 9 -35.50 -7.03 7.58
N GLU A 10 -35.52 -8.12 6.83
CA GLU A 10 -34.43 -9.08 6.84
C GLU A 10 -33.19 -8.36 6.30
N THR A 11 -32.34 -7.89 7.22
CA THR A 11 -31.02 -7.37 6.92
C THR A 11 -30.19 -8.52 6.39
N ASN A 12 -30.13 -8.66 5.07
CA ASN A 12 -29.20 -9.59 4.47
C ASN A 12 -27.77 -9.01 4.58
N ARG A 13 -26.75 -9.86 4.40
CA ARG A 13 -25.32 -9.50 4.47
C ARG A 13 -24.96 -8.26 3.63
N ARG A 14 -25.70 -8.03 2.54
CA ARG A 14 -25.54 -6.89 1.63
C ARG A 14 -25.85 -5.54 2.31
N HIS A 15 -26.90 -5.48 3.14
CA HIS A 15 -27.28 -4.27 3.87
C HIS A 15 -26.36 -4.02 5.07
N PHE A 16 -25.83 -5.08 5.69
CA PHE A 16 -24.86 -4.95 6.78
C PHE A 16 -23.53 -4.36 6.31
N PHE A 17 -23.00 -4.80 5.14
CA PHE A 17 -21.76 -4.28 4.57
C PHE A 17 -21.89 -2.87 4.03
N LEU A 18 -22.98 -2.55 3.35
CA LEU A 18 -23.28 -1.16 2.96
C LEU A 18 -23.44 -0.26 4.21
N GLY A 19 -24.10 -0.78 5.25
CA GLY A 19 -24.29 -0.06 6.51
C GLY A 19 -22.98 0.15 7.29
N SER A 20 -22.08 -0.82 7.34
CA SER A 20 -20.80 -0.68 8.07
C SER A 20 -19.77 0.17 7.33
N LEU A 21 -19.77 0.16 5.99
CA LEU A 21 -18.97 1.09 5.17
C LEU A 21 -19.53 2.53 5.24
N LEU A 22 -20.85 2.69 5.38
CA LEU A 22 -21.52 3.98 5.48
C LEU A 22 -21.57 4.51 6.92
N ALA A 23 -21.66 3.66 7.94
CA ALA A 23 -21.76 4.09 9.35
C ALA A 23 -20.50 4.80 9.87
N GLY A 24 -19.34 4.59 9.25
CA GLY A 24 -18.11 5.34 9.55
C GLY A 24 -17.99 6.68 8.81
N ALA A 25 -18.86 6.96 7.83
CA ALA A 25 -18.70 8.08 6.90
C ALA A 25 -19.91 9.02 6.83
N VAL A 26 -21.02 8.74 7.53
CA VAL A 26 -22.20 9.59 7.48
C VAL A 26 -22.23 10.47 8.73
N PRO A 27 -22.16 11.80 8.62
CA PRO A 27 -22.64 12.68 9.68
C PRO A 27 -24.13 12.35 9.94
N ALA A 28 -24.57 12.38 11.20
CA ALA A 28 -25.92 12.02 11.64
C ALA A 28 -27.08 12.92 11.11
N ALA A 29 -26.94 13.47 9.93
CA ALA A 29 -27.95 14.21 9.18
C ALA A 29 -28.37 13.35 7.98
N GLY A 30 -29.61 12.92 7.98
CA GLY A 30 -30.23 11.97 7.08
C GLY A 30 -30.05 12.25 5.59
N PHE A 31 -30.22 11.22 4.79
CA PHE A 31 -30.39 11.28 3.33
C PHE A 31 -31.49 12.30 2.99
N GLY A 32 -31.12 13.47 2.49
CA GLY A 32 -32.13 14.41 2.05
C GLY A 32 -31.68 15.85 1.77
N SER A 33 -30.59 16.29 2.33
CA SER A 33 -29.94 17.55 1.93
C SER A 33 -28.46 17.43 2.20
N THR A 34 -27.67 17.26 1.16
CA THR A 34 -26.24 17.52 1.27
C THR A 34 -26.09 18.95 1.75
N PRO A 35 -25.53 19.21 2.97
CA PRO A 35 -25.05 20.53 3.30
C PRO A 35 -24.19 20.98 2.13
N SER A 36 -24.31 22.25 1.71
CA SER A 36 -23.54 22.67 0.56
C SER A 36 -22.09 22.28 0.81
N LEU A 37 -21.47 21.56 -0.13
CA LEU A 37 -20.08 21.10 -0.02
C LEU A 37 -19.13 22.25 0.37
N LYS A 38 -19.49 23.49 0.03
CA LYS A 38 -18.82 24.71 0.46
C LYS A 38 -18.81 24.93 1.98
N LEU A 39 -19.91 24.56 2.70
CA LEU A 39 -19.96 24.68 4.15
C LEU A 39 -19.07 23.65 4.86
N ALA A 40 -18.77 22.53 4.21
CA ALA A 40 -17.85 21.51 4.71
C ALA A 40 -16.39 21.72 4.26
N GLY A 41 -16.09 22.79 3.50
CA GLY A 41 -14.75 23.06 2.98
C GLY A 41 -14.36 22.25 1.74
N TYR A 42 -15.29 21.49 1.14
CA TYR A 42 -15.01 20.69 -0.06
C TYR A 42 -15.23 21.51 -1.34
N LYS A 43 -14.40 21.25 -2.36
CA LYS A 43 -14.58 21.77 -3.70
C LYS A 43 -15.74 21.06 -4.40
N SER A 44 -16.46 21.79 -5.26
CA SER A 44 -17.46 21.21 -6.16
C SER A 44 -16.81 20.15 -7.07
N PRO A 45 -17.54 19.09 -7.48
CA PRO A 45 -17.03 18.11 -8.43
C PRO A 45 -16.44 18.70 -9.72
N ASN A 46 -16.93 19.87 -10.15
CA ASN A 46 -16.48 20.57 -11.36
C ASN A 46 -15.31 21.54 -11.12
N GLU A 47 -14.99 21.87 -9.87
CA GLU A 47 -13.83 22.71 -9.53
C GLU A 47 -12.57 21.85 -9.43
N LYS A 48 -11.45 22.38 -9.94
CA LYS A 48 -10.16 21.71 -9.82
C LYS A 48 -9.60 21.87 -8.41
N LEU A 49 -9.02 20.78 -7.88
CA LEU A 49 -8.21 20.83 -6.67
C LEU A 49 -6.85 21.47 -7.00
N ASN A 50 -6.35 22.24 -6.07
CA ASN A 50 -4.99 22.73 -6.07
C ASN A 50 -4.13 21.73 -5.28
N ILE A 51 -3.32 20.96 -5.99
CA ILE A 51 -2.52 19.88 -5.41
C ILE A 51 -1.06 20.30 -5.32
N ALA A 52 -0.47 20.17 -4.13
CA ALA A 52 0.96 20.23 -3.92
C ALA A 52 1.56 18.80 -3.81
N SER A 53 2.88 18.66 -4.02
CA SER A 53 3.58 17.40 -3.81
C SER A 53 4.83 17.58 -2.94
N ILE A 54 4.95 16.70 -1.94
CA ILE A 54 6.16 16.50 -1.14
C ILE A 54 6.82 15.23 -1.67
N GLY A 55 7.95 15.37 -2.34
CA GLY A 55 8.53 14.46 -3.31
C GLY A 55 8.09 14.84 -4.72
N ALA A 56 9.05 14.97 -5.65
CA ALA A 56 8.78 15.32 -7.05
C ALA A 56 9.47 14.37 -8.05
N GLY A 57 10.43 13.57 -7.58
CA GLY A 57 11.13 12.58 -8.38
C GLY A 57 10.54 11.17 -8.30
N GLY A 58 11.05 10.25 -9.10
CA GLY A 58 10.72 8.82 -9.01
C GLY A 58 9.20 8.54 -9.06
N LYS A 59 8.67 7.88 -8.02
CA LYS A 59 7.24 7.53 -7.95
C LYS A 59 6.35 8.77 -7.90
N ALA A 60 6.78 9.84 -7.22
CA ALA A 60 6.03 11.10 -7.16
C ALA A 60 5.75 11.68 -8.55
N SER A 61 6.71 11.61 -9.48
CA SER A 61 6.53 12.06 -10.86
C SER A 61 5.33 11.39 -11.53
N SER A 62 5.13 10.09 -11.31
CA SER A 62 3.97 9.36 -11.87
C SER A 62 2.66 9.70 -11.17
N ASP A 63 2.68 9.92 -9.85
CA ASP A 63 1.49 10.28 -9.08
C ASP A 63 1.00 11.69 -9.44
N ILE A 64 1.92 12.65 -9.56
CA ILE A 64 1.65 14.00 -10.05
C ILE A 64 1.08 13.94 -11.47
N ALA A 65 1.71 13.14 -12.36
CA ALA A 65 1.27 12.98 -13.74
C ALA A 65 -0.13 12.38 -13.87
N ALA A 66 -0.55 11.54 -12.94
CA ALA A 66 -1.90 10.95 -12.91
C ALA A 66 -2.98 11.95 -12.48
N CYS A 67 -2.64 12.93 -11.63
CA CYS A 67 -3.55 13.96 -11.15
C CYS A 67 -3.62 15.19 -12.08
N ALA A 68 -2.49 15.58 -12.67
CA ALA A 68 -2.36 16.82 -13.47
C ALA A 68 -3.35 16.98 -14.65
N PRO A 69 -3.85 15.92 -15.32
CA PRO A 69 -4.84 16.09 -16.39
C PRO A 69 -6.18 16.69 -15.95
N THR A 70 -6.56 16.52 -14.68
CA THR A 70 -7.87 16.94 -14.15
C THR A 70 -7.77 17.99 -13.06
N GLU A 71 -6.63 18.13 -12.41
CA GLU A 71 -6.42 19.01 -11.27
C GLU A 71 -5.25 19.98 -11.53
N ASN A 72 -5.10 21.01 -10.70
CA ASN A 72 -4.00 21.96 -10.77
C ASN A 72 -2.83 21.45 -9.90
N ILE A 73 -1.60 21.53 -10.42
CA ILE A 73 -0.39 21.34 -9.62
C ILE A 73 0.13 22.73 -9.25
N VAL A 74 0.16 23.05 -7.96
CA VAL A 74 0.39 24.44 -7.49
C VAL A 74 1.70 24.63 -6.73
N ALA A 75 2.30 23.58 -6.17
CA ALA A 75 3.60 23.64 -5.51
C ALA A 75 4.30 22.28 -5.55
N LEU A 76 5.62 22.29 -5.66
CA LEU A 76 6.46 21.09 -5.67
C LEU A 76 7.58 21.23 -4.65
N CYS A 77 7.83 20.16 -3.90
CA CYS A 77 8.90 20.10 -2.90
C CYS A 77 9.73 18.83 -3.09
N ASP A 78 11.05 18.97 -3.20
CA ASP A 78 11.98 17.84 -3.16
C ASP A 78 13.33 18.30 -2.59
N VAL A 79 13.96 17.43 -1.82
CA VAL A 79 15.26 17.68 -1.21
C VAL A 79 16.44 17.41 -2.15
N ASP A 80 16.19 16.70 -3.27
CA ASP A 80 17.20 16.39 -4.30
C ASP A 80 16.76 16.91 -5.68
N ASP A 81 17.37 18.02 -6.12
CA ASP A 81 17.06 18.66 -7.41
C ASP A 81 17.32 17.72 -8.59
N ARG A 82 18.31 16.81 -8.47
CA ARG A 82 18.62 15.84 -9.50
C ARG A 82 17.46 14.84 -9.70
N GLN A 83 16.88 14.37 -8.61
CA GLN A 83 15.73 13.45 -8.67
C GLN A 83 14.46 14.15 -9.18
N ALA A 84 14.27 15.40 -8.80
CA ALA A 84 13.11 16.21 -9.18
C ALA A 84 13.19 16.81 -10.59
N ALA A 85 14.37 16.85 -11.22
CA ALA A 85 14.66 17.63 -12.43
C ALA A 85 13.62 17.48 -13.55
N ALA A 86 13.22 16.24 -13.87
CA ALA A 86 12.25 15.98 -14.94
C ALA A 86 10.85 16.56 -14.63
N THR A 87 10.40 16.45 -13.36
CA THR A 87 9.13 17.01 -12.92
C THR A 87 9.19 18.53 -12.85
N TYR A 88 10.29 19.09 -12.36
CA TYR A 88 10.51 20.54 -12.32
C TYR A 88 10.49 21.15 -13.72
N LYS A 89 11.11 20.49 -14.70
CA LYS A 89 11.06 20.91 -16.11
C LYS A 89 9.64 20.84 -16.68
N ARG A 90 8.88 19.81 -16.33
CA ARG A 90 7.49 19.65 -16.79
C ARG A 90 6.56 20.73 -16.23
N PHE A 91 6.83 21.21 -15.03
CA PHE A 91 6.03 22.22 -14.31
C PHE A 91 6.88 23.46 -14.00
N GLU A 92 7.48 24.09 -15.01
CA GLU A 92 8.45 25.21 -14.84
C GLU A 92 7.89 26.39 -14.05
N SER A 93 6.63 26.75 -14.30
CA SER A 93 5.96 27.91 -13.66
C SER A 93 5.52 27.65 -12.21
N VAL A 94 5.52 26.38 -11.75
CA VAL A 94 5.08 26.03 -10.40
C VAL A 94 6.19 26.33 -9.40
N PRO A 95 5.92 26.95 -8.24
CA PRO A 95 6.90 27.18 -7.18
C PRO A 95 7.57 25.88 -6.69
N LYS A 96 8.89 25.94 -6.42
CA LYS A 96 9.69 24.81 -5.95
C LYS A 96 10.28 25.11 -4.59
N TYR A 97 10.29 24.08 -3.73
CA TYR A 97 10.76 24.17 -2.35
C TYR A 97 11.69 22.99 -2.03
N LYS A 98 12.67 23.19 -1.17
CA LYS A 98 13.47 22.12 -0.56
C LYS A 98 12.79 21.61 0.72
N ASP A 99 12.31 22.52 1.54
CA ASP A 99 11.68 22.23 2.82
C ASP A 99 10.14 22.30 2.69
N PHE A 100 9.48 21.18 2.94
CA PHE A 100 8.01 21.07 2.87
C PHE A 100 7.30 21.97 3.87
N ARG A 101 7.93 22.27 5.02
CA ARG A 101 7.37 23.16 6.03
C ARG A 101 7.23 24.58 5.48
N ARG A 102 8.27 25.05 4.78
CA ARG A 102 8.26 26.37 4.10
C ARG A 102 7.25 26.40 2.95
N MET A 103 7.10 25.28 2.22
CA MET A 103 6.06 25.18 1.18
C MET A 103 4.68 25.32 1.80
N LEU A 104 4.37 24.57 2.85
CA LEU A 104 3.07 24.62 3.51
C LEU A 104 2.79 26.01 4.12
N ASP A 105 3.79 26.66 4.70
CA ASP A 105 3.61 28.01 5.29
C ASP A 105 3.34 29.08 4.21
N LYS A 106 4.03 29.01 3.07
CA LYS A 106 3.90 30.03 2.01
C LYS A 106 2.66 29.82 1.14
N GLU A 107 2.33 28.58 0.86
CA GLU A 107 1.26 28.20 -0.08
C GLU A 107 -0.03 27.74 0.64
N ASP A 108 -0.12 27.90 1.95
CA ASP A 108 -1.22 27.36 2.77
C ASP A 108 -2.60 27.64 2.18
N LYS A 109 -2.87 28.90 1.79
CA LYS A 109 -4.17 29.31 1.23
C LYS A 109 -4.41 28.82 -0.20
N ASN A 110 -3.35 28.41 -0.88
CA ASN A 110 -3.39 27.98 -2.29
C ASN A 110 -3.49 26.45 -2.43
N ILE A 111 -3.24 25.68 -1.37
CA ILE A 111 -3.24 24.22 -1.40
C ILE A 111 -4.54 23.68 -0.83
N ASP A 112 -5.21 22.78 -1.57
CA ASP A 112 -6.35 21.99 -1.11
C ASP A 112 -5.92 20.61 -0.65
N ALA A 113 -4.96 19.99 -1.37
CA ALA A 113 -4.56 18.61 -1.18
C ALA A 113 -3.06 18.41 -1.43
N VAL A 114 -2.47 17.41 -0.77
CA VAL A 114 -1.03 17.13 -0.86
C VAL A 114 -0.77 15.67 -1.17
N ILE A 115 0.11 15.41 -2.14
CA ILE A 115 0.72 14.11 -2.39
C ILE A 115 1.98 14.03 -1.55
N VAL A 116 2.07 13.05 -0.65
CA VAL A 116 3.27 12.72 0.14
C VAL A 116 3.90 11.47 -0.48
N CYS A 117 5.06 11.63 -1.09
CA CYS A 117 5.75 10.57 -1.83
C CYS A 117 7.27 10.65 -1.62
N THR A 118 7.68 10.47 -0.39
CA THR A 118 9.06 10.50 0.11
C THR A 118 9.49 9.10 0.59
N PRO A 119 10.66 8.89 1.19
CA PRO A 119 10.96 7.67 1.92
C PRO A 119 10.04 7.44 3.12
N ASP A 120 9.81 6.16 3.47
CA ASP A 120 8.78 5.74 4.44
C ASP A 120 8.86 6.47 5.78
N HIS A 121 10.08 6.79 6.26
CA HIS A 121 10.29 7.44 7.56
C HIS A 121 9.69 8.84 7.65
N MET A 122 9.49 9.52 6.52
CA MET A 122 8.94 10.88 6.49
C MET A 122 7.44 10.93 6.25
N HIS A 123 6.81 9.82 5.85
CA HIS A 123 5.38 9.79 5.52
C HIS A 123 4.50 10.28 6.65
N GLY A 124 4.67 9.72 7.87
CA GLY A 124 3.85 10.07 9.03
C GLY A 124 3.96 11.55 9.40
N MET A 125 5.19 12.06 9.47
CA MET A 125 5.47 13.46 9.80
C MET A 125 4.85 14.43 8.79
N GLN A 126 5.10 14.21 7.51
CA GLN A 126 4.63 15.09 6.44
C GLN A 126 3.11 15.06 6.29
N ALA A 127 2.50 13.88 6.39
CA ALA A 127 1.05 13.73 6.35
C ALA A 127 0.38 14.45 7.53
N MET A 128 0.91 14.29 8.75
CA MET A 128 0.38 14.97 9.92
C MET A 128 0.38 16.50 9.75
N TRP A 129 1.50 17.08 9.33
CA TRP A 129 1.63 18.52 9.10
C TRP A 129 0.65 19.05 8.05
N CYS A 130 0.34 18.25 7.02
CA CYS A 130 -0.67 18.60 6.03
C CYS A 130 -2.08 18.56 6.63
N MET A 131 -2.40 17.48 7.36
CA MET A 131 -3.73 17.25 7.92
C MET A 131 -4.10 18.28 8.98
N GLU A 132 -3.14 18.70 9.82
CA GLU A 132 -3.31 19.78 10.82
C GLU A 132 -3.67 21.12 10.19
N ARG A 133 -3.25 21.35 8.94
CA ARG A 133 -3.61 22.52 8.13
C ARG A 133 -4.89 22.30 7.32
N GLY A 134 -5.63 21.24 7.58
CA GLY A 134 -6.89 20.91 6.88
C GLY A 134 -6.68 20.46 5.43
N LYS A 135 -5.46 20.05 5.03
CA LYS A 135 -5.21 19.56 3.67
C LYS A 135 -5.59 18.10 3.53
N HIS A 136 -6.26 17.76 2.43
CA HIS A 136 -6.45 16.37 2.03
C HIS A 136 -5.10 15.73 1.69
N VAL A 137 -4.93 14.44 1.96
CA VAL A 137 -3.63 13.78 1.75
C VAL A 137 -3.73 12.47 0.98
N TYR A 138 -2.83 12.30 0.04
CA TYR A 138 -2.48 11.04 -0.59
C TYR A 138 -1.07 10.69 -0.12
N VAL A 139 -0.91 9.57 0.57
CA VAL A 139 0.39 9.16 1.12
C VAL A 139 0.85 7.87 0.46
N GLN A 140 2.05 7.85 -0.09
CA GLN A 140 2.61 6.64 -0.67
C GLN A 140 2.73 5.51 0.35
N LYS A 141 2.77 4.29 -0.14
CA LYS A 141 2.87 3.08 0.67
C LYS A 141 4.35 2.79 1.07
N PRO A 142 4.52 2.14 2.23
CA PRO A 142 3.53 1.93 3.30
C PRO A 142 3.08 3.25 3.89
N LEU A 143 1.89 3.30 4.48
CA LEU A 143 1.33 4.55 5.02
C LEU A 143 2.30 5.27 5.96
N THR A 144 2.98 4.49 6.81
CA THR A 144 3.96 4.98 7.78
C THR A 144 5.06 3.93 8.01
N ARG A 145 6.14 4.32 8.68
CA ARG A 145 7.22 3.41 9.07
C ARG A 145 6.97 2.70 10.41
N THR A 146 6.15 3.26 11.29
CA THR A 146 5.87 2.68 12.59
C THR A 146 4.38 2.52 12.86
N VAL A 147 4.03 1.57 13.73
CA VAL A 147 2.66 1.27 14.16
C VAL A 147 1.98 2.49 14.76
N TRP A 148 2.68 3.20 15.65
CA TRP A 148 2.17 4.38 16.32
C TRP A 148 1.80 5.49 15.33
N GLU A 149 2.65 5.76 14.34
CA GLU A 149 2.37 6.78 13.31
C GLU A 149 1.10 6.46 12.54
N ALA A 150 0.86 5.19 12.17
CA ALA A 150 -0.35 4.80 11.44
C ALA A 150 -1.61 5.11 12.25
N ARG A 151 -1.60 4.81 13.55
CA ARG A 151 -2.70 5.14 14.45
C ARG A 151 -2.90 6.65 14.60
N GLN A 152 -1.82 7.41 14.76
CA GLN A 152 -1.89 8.87 14.84
C GLN A 152 -2.49 9.49 13.56
N LEU A 153 -2.14 8.97 12.38
CA LEU A 153 -2.73 9.46 11.12
C LEU A 153 -4.22 9.12 11.01
N LEU A 154 -4.66 7.96 11.50
CA LEU A 154 -6.07 7.62 11.57
C LEU A 154 -6.85 8.58 12.47
N GLU A 155 -6.33 8.83 13.68
CA GLU A 155 -6.93 9.77 14.63
C GLU A 155 -6.97 11.20 14.05
N ALA A 156 -5.90 11.61 13.38
CA ALA A 156 -5.83 12.91 12.73
C ALA A 156 -6.84 13.04 11.57
N ALA A 157 -7.02 11.99 10.74
CA ALA A 157 -8.01 12.00 9.67
C ALA A 157 -9.42 12.24 10.20
N ARG A 158 -9.76 11.60 11.32
CA ARG A 158 -11.03 11.76 12.02
C ARG A 158 -11.18 13.17 12.63
N LYS A 159 -10.12 13.65 13.28
CA LYS A 159 -10.09 14.96 13.97
C LYS A 159 -10.23 16.11 12.97
N TYR A 160 -9.43 16.09 11.91
CA TYR A 160 -9.38 17.18 10.92
C TYR A 160 -10.37 17.01 9.77
N LYS A 161 -11.06 15.86 9.69
CA LYS A 161 -12.09 15.54 8.68
C LYS A 161 -11.61 15.74 7.24
N VAL A 162 -10.38 15.35 6.96
CA VAL A 162 -9.77 15.44 5.63
C VAL A 162 -9.92 14.14 4.86
N ALA A 163 -10.03 14.23 3.54
CA ALA A 163 -10.01 13.07 2.66
C ALA A 163 -8.59 12.51 2.58
N THR A 164 -8.48 11.18 2.69
CA THR A 164 -7.19 10.49 2.76
C THR A 164 -7.13 9.31 1.81
N GLN A 165 -5.94 8.94 1.35
CA GLN A 165 -5.69 7.68 0.65
C GLN A 165 -4.24 7.25 0.78
N MET A 166 -4.01 5.94 0.95
CA MET A 166 -2.69 5.32 0.81
C MET A 166 -2.43 4.90 -0.63
N GLY A 167 -1.18 4.99 -1.06
CA GLY A 167 -0.72 4.70 -2.43
C GLY A 167 -0.59 3.22 -2.79
N ASN A 168 -1.44 2.34 -2.26
CA ASN A 168 -1.50 0.92 -2.60
C ASN A 168 -2.53 0.64 -3.71
N GLN A 169 -2.16 0.88 -4.95
CA GLN A 169 -3.05 0.90 -6.12
C GLN A 169 -3.90 -0.38 -6.28
N GLY A 170 -3.39 -1.54 -5.88
CA GLY A 170 -4.11 -2.82 -5.95
C GLY A 170 -5.45 -2.81 -5.21
N TYR A 171 -5.58 -2.00 -4.19
CA TYR A 171 -6.86 -1.82 -3.47
C TYR A 171 -7.98 -1.24 -4.34
N SER A 172 -7.63 -0.56 -5.43
CA SER A 172 -8.59 -0.02 -6.41
C SER A 172 -8.90 -0.98 -7.55
N ASN A 173 -8.18 -2.10 -7.67
CA ASN A 173 -8.31 -3.03 -8.80
C ASN A 173 -9.56 -3.91 -8.70
N GLU A 174 -10.06 -4.32 -9.86
CA GLU A 174 -11.22 -5.20 -10.00
C GLU A 174 -10.95 -6.57 -9.37
N GLY A 175 -9.77 -7.18 -9.61
CA GLY A 175 -9.45 -8.51 -9.09
C GLY A 175 -9.43 -8.59 -7.57
N THR A 176 -9.05 -7.51 -6.88
CA THR A 176 -9.14 -7.42 -5.40
C THR A 176 -10.58 -7.53 -4.93
N ARG A 177 -11.55 -6.99 -5.69
CA ARG A 177 -12.97 -7.11 -5.41
C ARG A 177 -13.49 -8.50 -5.74
N GLN A 178 -13.07 -9.04 -6.88
CA GLN A 178 -13.45 -10.38 -7.32
C GLN A 178 -13.06 -11.43 -6.30
N VAL A 179 -11.83 -11.42 -5.79
CA VAL A 179 -11.41 -12.41 -4.77
C VAL A 179 -12.21 -12.27 -3.48
N ALA A 180 -12.54 -11.06 -3.05
CA ALA A 180 -13.38 -10.85 -1.88
C ALA A 180 -14.80 -11.41 -2.10
N GLU A 181 -15.40 -11.11 -3.24
CA GLU A 181 -16.73 -11.56 -3.62
C GLU A 181 -16.79 -13.09 -3.78
N MET A 182 -15.77 -13.72 -4.37
CA MET A 182 -15.66 -15.19 -4.47
C MET A 182 -15.60 -15.85 -3.08
N ILE A 183 -14.78 -15.32 -2.17
CA ILE A 183 -14.66 -15.84 -0.80
C ILE A 183 -15.96 -15.65 -0.03
N TRP A 184 -16.62 -14.50 -0.15
CA TRP A 184 -17.89 -14.23 0.53
C TRP A 184 -19.06 -15.03 -0.05
N ALA A 185 -19.00 -15.41 -1.33
CA ALA A 185 -19.94 -16.35 -1.94
C ALA A 185 -19.70 -17.81 -1.48
N GLY A 186 -18.57 -18.10 -0.83
CA GLY A 186 -18.24 -19.43 -0.31
C GLY A 186 -17.61 -20.38 -1.35
N GLU A 187 -17.08 -19.86 -2.46
CA GLU A 187 -16.52 -20.63 -3.58
C GLU A 187 -15.45 -21.64 -3.13
N ILE A 188 -14.63 -21.27 -2.16
CA ILE A 188 -13.58 -22.15 -1.62
C ILE A 188 -13.85 -22.58 -0.17
N GLY A 189 -15.04 -22.28 0.36
CA GLY A 189 -15.41 -22.58 1.74
C GLY A 189 -14.69 -21.70 2.75
N GLU A 190 -14.44 -22.22 3.94
CA GLU A 190 -13.75 -21.50 5.01
C GLU A 190 -12.25 -21.37 4.71
N VAL A 191 -11.75 -20.15 4.65
CA VAL A 191 -10.31 -19.87 4.49
C VAL A 191 -9.63 -19.86 5.86
N ARG A 192 -8.68 -20.76 6.06
CA ARG A 192 -7.92 -20.91 7.31
C ARG A 192 -6.44 -20.63 7.16
N GLU A 193 -5.94 -20.59 5.92
CA GLU A 193 -4.53 -20.34 5.64
C GLU A 193 -4.39 -19.44 4.40
N VAL A 194 -3.40 -18.56 4.44
CA VAL A 194 -3.00 -17.69 3.32
C VAL A 194 -1.49 -17.71 3.20
N HIS A 195 -0.99 -17.87 1.98
CA HIS A 195 0.42 -17.68 1.64
C HIS A 195 0.56 -16.46 0.74
N ALA A 196 1.52 -15.61 1.02
CA ALA A 196 1.84 -14.44 0.21
C ALA A 196 3.35 -14.31 0.07
N TRP A 197 3.84 -14.03 -1.13
CA TRP A 197 5.26 -14.07 -1.42
C TRP A 197 5.69 -12.98 -2.39
N THR A 198 7.01 -12.65 -2.36
CA THR A 198 7.65 -11.69 -3.27
C THR A 198 9.11 -12.04 -3.55
N ASP A 199 9.60 -11.63 -4.73
CA ASP A 199 11.03 -11.69 -5.08
C ASP A 199 11.87 -10.63 -4.35
N ARG A 200 11.21 -9.63 -3.75
CA ARG A 200 11.91 -8.55 -3.03
C ARG A 200 12.67 -9.09 -1.82
N PRO A 201 13.83 -8.48 -1.52
CA PRO A 201 14.35 -7.18 -2.00
C PRO A 201 15.12 -7.27 -3.32
N ILE A 202 15.00 -6.23 -4.15
CA ILE A 202 15.88 -5.96 -5.30
C ILE A 202 16.87 -4.82 -5.02
N TRP A 203 16.94 -4.40 -3.79
CA TRP A 203 17.88 -3.46 -3.20
C TRP A 203 18.72 -4.17 -2.14
N PRO A 204 19.86 -3.57 -1.68
CA PRO A 204 20.69 -4.20 -0.67
C PRO A 204 19.95 -4.39 0.66
N GLN A 205 20.07 -5.59 1.22
CA GLN A 205 19.74 -5.94 2.62
C GLN A 205 20.84 -6.82 3.19
N GLY A 206 20.85 -7.03 4.50
CA GLY A 206 21.82 -7.90 5.18
C GLY A 206 23.24 -7.35 5.27
N LEU A 207 23.49 -6.07 4.95
CA LEU A 207 24.81 -5.47 5.04
C LEU A 207 25.29 -5.34 6.48
N THR A 208 26.57 -5.62 6.70
CA THR A 208 27.23 -5.57 8.02
C THR A 208 28.11 -4.34 8.21
N SER A 209 28.36 -3.55 7.15
CA SER A 209 29.17 -2.33 7.19
C SER A 209 28.55 -1.22 6.34
N ILE A 210 28.80 0.01 6.73
CA ILE A 210 28.47 1.22 5.97
C ILE A 210 29.75 1.75 5.36
N PRO A 211 29.75 2.19 4.08
CA PRO A 211 30.91 2.78 3.42
C PRO A 211 31.39 4.05 4.12
N PRO A 212 32.64 4.46 3.89
CA PRO A 212 33.19 5.72 4.41
C PRO A 212 32.32 6.93 4.04
N GLU A 213 32.46 7.99 4.85
CA GLU A 213 31.86 9.30 4.59
C GLU A 213 32.37 9.92 3.31
N GLU A 214 31.49 10.55 2.56
CA GLU A 214 31.79 11.33 1.36
C GLU A 214 31.09 12.69 1.43
N PRO A 215 31.57 13.71 0.66
CA PRO A 215 30.90 15.00 0.57
C PRO A 215 29.45 14.87 0.06
N VAL A 216 28.56 15.63 0.68
CA VAL A 216 27.17 15.73 0.20
C VAL A 216 27.14 16.46 -1.14
N PRO A 217 26.45 15.94 -2.17
CA PRO A 217 26.28 16.64 -3.44
C PRO A 217 25.51 17.96 -3.28
N ASP A 218 25.86 18.99 -4.02
CA ASP A 218 25.22 20.32 -3.98
C ASP A 218 23.72 20.27 -4.33
N THR A 219 23.27 19.24 -5.06
CA THR A 219 21.86 19.04 -5.43
C THR A 219 20.99 18.51 -4.30
N LEU A 220 21.61 17.97 -3.23
CA LEU A 220 20.94 17.25 -2.15
C LEU A 220 21.03 18.02 -0.83
N ASP A 221 19.88 18.30 -0.21
CA ASP A 221 19.80 18.69 1.19
C ASP A 221 19.76 17.43 2.06
N TRP A 222 20.94 17.01 2.57
CA TRP A 222 21.08 15.78 3.33
C TRP A 222 20.39 15.83 4.70
N ASP A 223 20.41 17.00 5.34
CA ASP A 223 19.72 17.19 6.63
C ASP A 223 18.20 17.03 6.51
N LEU A 224 17.62 17.65 5.49
CA LEU A 224 16.19 17.51 5.20
C LEU A 224 15.83 16.09 4.71
N TRP A 225 16.75 15.42 3.98
CA TRP A 225 16.53 14.03 3.56
C TRP A 225 16.49 13.08 4.76
N LEU A 226 17.40 13.23 5.72
CA LEU A 226 17.39 12.48 6.98
C LEU A 226 16.13 12.74 7.79
N GLY A 227 15.63 13.98 7.79
CA GLY A 227 14.40 14.37 8.44
C GLY A 227 14.36 13.94 9.91
N ILE A 228 13.43 13.05 10.26
CA ILE A 228 13.25 12.55 11.63
C ILE A 228 14.30 11.52 12.06
N ALA A 229 15.06 10.93 11.13
CA ALA A 229 16.09 9.95 11.46
C ALA A 229 17.33 10.61 12.08
N ASP A 230 18.06 9.82 12.86
CA ASP A 230 19.30 10.28 13.48
C ASP A 230 20.34 10.76 12.45
N MET A 231 21.09 11.81 12.79
CA MET A 231 22.14 12.34 11.97
C MET A 231 23.20 11.28 11.68
N ARG A 232 23.59 11.16 10.43
CA ARG A 232 24.67 10.28 9.98
C ARG A 232 25.39 10.86 8.79
N PRO A 233 26.65 10.46 8.56
CA PRO A 233 27.42 10.86 7.39
C PRO A 233 26.75 10.43 6.09
N PHE A 234 26.93 11.23 5.04
CA PHE A 234 26.56 10.87 3.68
C PHE A 234 27.62 9.94 3.08
N THR A 235 27.19 9.02 2.22
CA THR A 235 28.06 8.20 1.37
C THR A 235 27.38 7.91 0.05
N SER A 236 28.15 7.94 -1.04
CA SER A 236 27.65 7.54 -2.36
C SER A 236 27.66 6.02 -2.56
N GLY A 237 28.48 5.30 -1.77
CA GLY A 237 28.66 3.85 -1.90
C GLY A 237 29.48 3.42 -3.12
N LYS A 238 30.21 4.33 -3.79
CA LYS A 238 30.95 4.05 -5.03
C LYS A 238 31.97 2.92 -4.90
N ASP A 239 32.61 2.80 -3.74
CA ASP A 239 33.71 1.85 -3.54
C ASP A 239 33.28 0.45 -3.09
N THR A 240 32.00 0.23 -2.88
CA THR A 240 31.55 -1.04 -2.31
C THR A 240 31.48 -2.20 -3.30
N GLY A 241 31.47 -1.93 -4.59
CA GLY A 241 31.36 -2.96 -5.65
C GLY A 241 30.12 -3.89 -5.55
N LYS A 242 29.50 -3.90 -4.37
CA LYS A 242 28.37 -4.75 -4.01
C LYS A 242 27.00 -4.11 -4.26
N TYR A 243 26.98 -2.79 -4.50
CA TYR A 243 25.73 -2.05 -4.62
C TYR A 243 25.65 -1.33 -5.94
N PRO A 244 25.33 -2.07 -7.02
CA PRO A 244 24.91 -1.39 -8.22
C PRO A 244 23.68 -0.60 -7.82
N ASN A 245 23.79 0.70 -7.82
CA ASN A 245 22.63 1.54 -7.71
C ASN A 245 21.81 1.35 -9.01
N ARG A 246 20.87 0.43 -8.97
CA ARG A 246 20.04 0.03 -10.11
C ARG A 246 19.32 1.23 -10.75
N PHE A 247 19.19 2.33 -9.98
CA PHE A 247 18.46 3.53 -10.37
C PHE A 247 19.35 4.78 -10.46
N GLY A 248 20.66 4.62 -10.52
CA GLY A 248 21.61 5.72 -10.74
C GLY A 248 21.71 6.72 -9.60
N GLY A 249 21.62 6.28 -8.36
CA GLY A 249 21.65 7.15 -7.19
C GLY A 249 22.88 6.96 -6.30
N TYR A 250 22.68 7.13 -5.00
CA TYR A 250 23.67 7.01 -3.94
C TYR A 250 23.40 5.77 -3.06
N PHE A 251 24.18 5.58 -2.00
CA PHE A 251 24.07 4.41 -1.14
C PHE A 251 22.67 4.22 -0.54
N TYR A 252 22.05 5.30 -0.08
CA TYR A 252 20.71 5.26 0.51
C TYR A 252 19.59 5.53 -0.50
N GLN A 253 19.80 6.46 -1.45
CA GLN A 253 18.75 6.92 -2.37
C GLN A 253 19.17 6.86 -3.84
N PRO A 254 18.18 6.86 -4.75
CA PRO A 254 16.76 7.07 -4.52
C PRO A 254 15.97 5.86 -4.03
N PHE A 255 16.51 4.64 -3.96
CA PHE A 255 15.72 3.43 -3.82
C PHE A 255 16.15 2.52 -2.65
N ASN A 256 17.45 2.49 -2.35
CA ASN A 256 18.06 1.54 -1.42
C ASN A 256 17.66 1.77 0.05
N TRP A 257 17.16 2.96 0.40
CA TRP A 257 16.71 3.32 1.75
C TRP A 257 15.68 2.31 2.31
N ARG A 258 14.97 1.59 1.45
CA ARG A 258 13.99 0.56 1.82
C ARG A 258 14.56 -0.54 2.70
N GLY A 259 15.83 -0.87 2.48
CA GLY A 259 16.55 -1.92 3.23
C GLY A 259 16.97 -1.52 4.64
N PHE A 260 16.98 -0.23 4.99
CA PHE A 260 17.48 0.28 6.26
C PHE A 260 16.36 0.46 7.29
N TYR A 261 16.56 -0.02 8.51
CA TYR A 261 15.59 0.10 9.61
C TYR A 261 15.15 1.55 9.89
N ASP A 262 16.06 2.53 9.69
CA ASP A 262 15.77 3.92 10.00
C ASP A 262 14.97 4.65 8.94
N PHE A 263 14.94 4.13 7.71
CA PHE A 263 14.36 4.82 6.56
C PHE A 263 13.19 4.08 5.92
N GLY A 264 13.21 2.75 5.93
CA GLY A 264 12.23 1.91 5.25
C GLY A 264 11.65 0.82 6.12
N CYS A 265 10.85 -0.02 5.49
CA CYS A 265 10.14 -1.14 6.10
C CYS A 265 10.51 -2.50 5.46
N GLY A 266 11.64 -2.56 4.71
CA GLY A 266 12.08 -3.77 4.04
C GLY A 266 11.14 -4.27 2.94
N ALA A 267 11.36 -5.51 2.52
CA ALA A 267 10.54 -6.15 1.49
C ALA A 267 9.08 -6.31 1.93
N LEU A 268 8.83 -6.62 3.21
CA LEU A 268 7.48 -6.70 3.75
C LEU A 268 6.74 -5.37 3.60
N GLY A 269 7.29 -4.26 4.07
CA GLY A 269 6.63 -2.95 3.96
C GLY A 269 6.46 -2.47 2.53
N ASP A 270 7.43 -2.76 1.65
CA ASP A 270 7.37 -2.35 0.24
C ASP A 270 6.28 -3.11 -0.53
N MET A 271 6.17 -4.43 -0.36
CA MET A 271 5.33 -5.29 -1.20
C MET A 271 4.06 -5.79 -0.54
N ALA A 272 4.05 -5.99 0.79
CA ALA A 272 2.85 -6.50 1.46
C ALA A 272 1.66 -5.53 1.35
N CYS A 273 1.89 -4.22 1.29
CA CYS A 273 0.84 -3.24 1.03
C CYS A 273 0.06 -3.51 -0.27
N HIS A 274 0.69 -4.16 -1.24
CA HIS A 274 0.08 -4.53 -2.51
C HIS A 274 -0.49 -5.95 -2.44
N ILE A 275 0.36 -6.95 -2.16
CA ILE A 275 0.01 -8.37 -2.21
C ILE A 275 -1.02 -8.74 -1.15
N LEU A 276 -0.87 -8.22 0.08
CA LEU A 276 -1.81 -8.48 1.18
C LEU A 276 -3.06 -7.59 1.14
N GLY A 277 -3.18 -6.70 0.16
CA GLY A 277 -4.39 -5.90 -0.03
C GLY A 277 -5.63 -6.76 -0.28
N ALA A 278 -5.51 -7.75 -1.15
CA ALA A 278 -6.58 -8.70 -1.44
C ALA A 278 -6.93 -9.58 -0.22
N PRO A 279 -5.96 -10.22 0.49
CA PRO A 279 -6.23 -10.91 1.76
C PRO A 279 -6.87 -10.03 2.82
N ASN A 280 -6.38 -8.80 3.00
CA ASN A 280 -6.93 -7.87 3.99
C ASN A 280 -8.40 -7.56 3.73
N MET A 281 -8.78 -7.28 2.48
CA MET A 281 -10.16 -7.00 2.09
C MET A 281 -11.04 -8.25 2.18
N ALA A 282 -10.63 -9.35 1.55
CA ALA A 282 -11.43 -10.56 1.42
C ALA A 282 -11.70 -11.25 2.76
N LEU A 283 -10.71 -11.25 3.65
CA LEU A 283 -10.80 -11.90 4.96
C LEU A 283 -11.10 -10.92 6.09
N GLN A 284 -11.29 -9.63 5.78
CA GLN A 284 -11.59 -8.59 6.78
C GLN A 284 -10.58 -8.61 7.94
N LEU A 285 -9.29 -8.66 7.59
CA LEU A 285 -8.23 -8.78 8.58
C LEU A 285 -8.18 -7.54 9.46
N GLY A 286 -8.20 -7.77 10.76
CA GLY A 286 -7.92 -6.79 11.79
C GLY A 286 -6.53 -7.04 12.40
N PRO A 287 -6.27 -6.60 13.64
CA PRO A 287 -5.01 -6.89 14.31
C PRO A 287 -4.85 -8.40 14.55
N PRO A 288 -3.67 -8.97 14.29
CA PRO A 288 -3.37 -10.35 14.61
C PRO A 288 -3.23 -10.54 16.13
N LYS A 289 -3.51 -11.75 16.60
CA LYS A 289 -3.23 -12.16 17.98
C LYS A 289 -1.73 -12.26 18.24
N SER A 290 -1.00 -12.72 17.24
CA SER A 290 0.45 -12.88 17.33
C SER A 290 1.12 -12.79 15.97
N VAL A 291 2.41 -12.48 15.99
CA VAL A 291 3.30 -12.48 14.84
C VAL A 291 4.64 -13.09 15.21
N GLU A 292 5.28 -13.78 14.28
CA GLU A 292 6.57 -14.41 14.48
C GLU A 292 7.38 -14.45 13.18
N CYS A 293 8.64 -14.07 13.24
CA CYS A 293 9.61 -14.38 12.21
C CYS A 293 10.12 -15.80 12.43
N ILE A 294 9.61 -16.76 11.63
CA ILE A 294 9.97 -18.19 11.79
C ILE A 294 11.24 -18.57 11.06
N LYS A 295 11.69 -17.75 10.10
CA LYS A 295 12.95 -17.92 9.37
C LYS A 295 13.46 -16.59 8.88
N LYS A 296 14.77 -16.34 9.00
CA LYS A 296 15.45 -15.20 8.38
C LYS A 296 16.89 -15.56 8.01
N GLU A 297 17.38 -14.96 6.93
CA GLU A 297 18.74 -15.12 6.42
C GLU A 297 19.33 -13.74 6.14
N GLY A 298 20.65 -13.55 6.37
CA GLY A 298 21.34 -12.29 6.14
C GLY A 298 20.99 -11.20 7.16
N THR A 299 21.20 -11.49 8.45
CA THR A 299 20.96 -10.53 9.53
C THR A 299 21.98 -9.38 9.53
N SER A 300 21.52 -8.19 9.90
CA SER A 300 22.34 -6.97 9.95
C SER A 300 21.94 -6.11 11.14
N PRO A 301 22.86 -5.34 11.73
CA PRO A 301 22.54 -4.43 12.84
C PRO A 301 21.73 -3.21 12.41
N PHE A 302 21.67 -2.85 11.11
CA PHE A 302 21.02 -1.64 10.61
C PHE A 302 20.11 -1.86 9.40
N MET A 303 20.08 -3.08 8.84
CA MET A 303 19.28 -3.42 7.66
C MET A 303 18.41 -4.65 7.91
N PHE A 304 17.35 -4.75 7.12
CA PHE A 304 16.48 -5.92 7.09
C PHE A 304 17.24 -7.16 6.57
N PRO A 305 16.79 -8.39 6.94
CA PRO A 305 17.34 -9.64 6.40
C PRO A 305 17.18 -9.73 4.88
N GLU A 306 18.06 -10.48 4.21
CA GLU A 306 17.95 -10.73 2.76
C GLU A 306 16.73 -11.56 2.41
N ARG A 307 16.31 -12.43 3.32
CA ARG A 307 15.12 -13.30 3.19
C ARG A 307 14.47 -13.49 4.53
N SER A 308 13.14 -13.63 4.51
CA SER A 308 12.40 -13.96 5.71
C SER A 308 11.13 -14.77 5.44
N VAL A 309 10.66 -15.46 6.49
CA VAL A 309 9.33 -16.05 6.55
C VAL A 309 8.67 -15.59 7.84
N ILE A 310 7.53 -14.92 7.72
CA ILE A 310 6.79 -14.35 8.83
C ILE A 310 5.41 -14.98 8.90
N ARG A 311 5.00 -15.40 10.10
CA ARG A 311 3.68 -15.95 10.38
C ARG A 311 2.86 -14.97 11.20
N PHE A 312 1.65 -14.67 10.74
CA PHE A 312 0.63 -13.92 11.46
C PHE A 312 -0.52 -14.85 11.84
N GLU A 313 -1.02 -14.78 13.06
CA GLU A 313 -2.16 -15.52 13.54
C GLU A 313 -3.32 -14.55 13.83
N PHE A 314 -4.37 -14.61 13.03
CA PHE A 314 -5.55 -13.76 13.19
C PHE A 314 -6.67 -14.51 13.94
N PRO A 315 -7.38 -13.85 14.87
CA PRO A 315 -8.53 -14.44 15.54
C PRO A 315 -9.70 -14.64 14.56
N ALA A 316 -10.75 -15.31 15.02
CA ALA A 316 -12.03 -15.35 14.30
C ALA A 316 -12.60 -13.92 14.15
N ARG A 317 -13.26 -13.66 13.01
CA ARG A 317 -13.80 -12.35 12.64
C ARG A 317 -15.23 -12.52 12.10
N GLY A 318 -16.22 -12.08 12.87
CA GLY A 318 -17.61 -12.32 12.53
C GLY A 318 -17.87 -13.81 12.31
N ASN A 319 -18.32 -14.18 11.10
CA ASN A 319 -18.54 -15.58 10.69
C ASN A 319 -17.29 -16.24 10.06
N MET A 320 -16.17 -15.56 9.98
CA MET A 320 -14.93 -16.08 9.42
C MET A 320 -14.10 -16.78 10.50
N PRO A 321 -13.53 -17.96 10.23
CA PRO A 321 -12.70 -18.69 11.18
C PRO A 321 -11.37 -17.95 11.45
N PRO A 322 -10.61 -18.37 12.48
CA PRO A 322 -9.22 -17.96 12.62
C PRO A 322 -8.44 -18.29 11.35
N VAL A 323 -7.46 -17.43 11.00
CA VAL A 323 -6.62 -17.64 9.82
C VAL A 323 -5.15 -17.44 10.16
N THR A 324 -4.30 -18.29 9.64
CA THR A 324 -2.84 -18.15 9.64
C THR A 324 -2.39 -17.61 8.30
N LEU A 325 -1.61 -16.54 8.32
CA LEU A 325 -1.04 -15.94 7.13
C LEU A 325 0.48 -16.06 7.18
N TYR A 326 1.06 -16.60 6.12
CA TYR A 326 2.49 -16.69 5.91
C TYR A 326 2.92 -15.67 4.86
N TRP A 327 3.92 -14.88 5.19
CA TRP A 327 4.63 -13.98 4.29
C TRP A 327 6.02 -14.53 4.00
N TYR A 328 6.39 -14.55 2.72
CA TYR A 328 7.72 -14.97 2.26
C TYR A 328 8.34 -13.85 1.43
N ASP A 329 9.55 -13.45 1.75
CA ASP A 329 10.34 -12.52 0.93
C ASP A 329 11.71 -13.10 0.54
N GLY A 330 12.33 -12.45 -0.47
CA GLY A 330 13.56 -12.96 -1.07
C GLY A 330 13.35 -14.25 -1.87
N CYS A 331 12.13 -14.49 -2.36
CA CYS A 331 11.80 -15.69 -3.12
C CYS A 331 12.46 -15.67 -4.50
N LYS A 332 13.18 -16.75 -4.85
CA LYS A 332 13.65 -16.96 -6.22
C LYS A 332 12.61 -17.66 -7.09
N GLU A 333 11.75 -18.42 -6.44
CA GLU A 333 10.67 -19.20 -7.03
C GLU A 333 9.43 -19.08 -6.15
N THR A 334 8.26 -19.34 -6.72
CA THR A 334 7.01 -19.43 -5.96
C THR A 334 7.12 -20.51 -4.89
N PRO A 335 6.73 -20.24 -3.63
CA PRO A 335 6.76 -21.25 -2.58
C PRO A 335 5.94 -22.49 -2.93
N ARG A 336 6.46 -23.66 -2.59
CA ARG A 336 5.68 -24.90 -2.69
C ARG A 336 4.68 -24.96 -1.55
N ILE A 337 3.42 -25.08 -1.88
CA ILE A 337 2.31 -25.12 -0.93
C ILE A 337 1.58 -26.45 -1.09
N GLU A 338 1.32 -27.12 0.02
CA GLU A 338 0.64 -28.43 0.03
C GLU A 338 -0.74 -28.34 -0.63
N GLY A 339 -1.10 -29.36 -1.39
CA GLY A 339 -2.38 -29.47 -2.07
C GLY A 339 -2.49 -28.69 -3.40
N VAL A 340 -1.49 -27.92 -3.77
CA VAL A 340 -1.44 -27.28 -5.09
C VAL A 340 -1.01 -28.31 -6.15
N PRO A 341 -1.79 -28.54 -7.22
CA PRO A 341 -1.42 -29.47 -8.28
C PRO A 341 -0.11 -29.06 -8.98
N GLU A 342 0.64 -30.05 -9.44
CA GLU A 342 1.87 -29.80 -10.17
C GLU A 342 1.60 -29.05 -11.48
N GLY A 343 2.46 -28.08 -11.80
CA GLY A 343 2.35 -27.28 -13.01
C GLY A 343 1.37 -26.12 -12.96
N GLU A 344 0.69 -25.90 -11.82
CA GLU A 344 -0.15 -24.71 -11.65
C GLU A 344 0.70 -23.45 -11.49
N TRP A 345 0.30 -22.40 -12.17
CA TRP A 345 0.89 -21.08 -11.99
C TRP A 345 0.18 -20.35 -10.84
N LEU A 346 0.93 -19.92 -9.85
CA LEU A 346 0.42 -19.14 -8.73
C LEU A 346 0.89 -17.68 -8.82
N GLY A 347 0.10 -16.76 -8.28
CA GLY A 347 0.43 -15.33 -8.30
C GLY A 347 0.35 -14.73 -9.70
N ASP A 348 1.34 -13.89 -10.03
CA ASP A 348 1.45 -13.25 -11.34
C ASP A 348 1.70 -14.28 -12.44
N MET A 349 0.89 -14.21 -13.50
CA MET A 349 0.98 -15.14 -14.63
C MET A 349 2.11 -14.79 -15.59
N PRO A 350 2.69 -15.81 -16.29
CA PRO A 350 3.62 -15.56 -17.38
C PRO A 350 2.93 -14.82 -18.55
N PHE A 351 3.72 -14.45 -19.54
CA PHE A 351 3.24 -13.83 -20.78
C PHE A 351 4.05 -14.34 -21.99
N LEU A 352 3.43 -14.34 -23.17
CA LEU A 352 4.06 -14.77 -24.42
C LEU A 352 5.07 -13.73 -24.92
N MET A 353 6.29 -14.18 -25.27
CA MET A 353 7.26 -13.36 -25.98
C MET A 353 6.81 -13.15 -27.44
N GLY A 354 6.85 -11.90 -27.93
CA GLY A 354 6.52 -11.58 -29.33
C GLY A 354 5.12 -11.00 -29.56
N GLY A 355 4.24 -10.98 -28.57
CA GLY A 355 3.08 -10.10 -28.59
C GLY A 355 3.54 -8.64 -28.51
N GLY A 356 3.19 -7.84 -29.53
CA GLY A 356 3.77 -6.52 -29.83
C GLY A 356 4.09 -5.63 -28.63
N GLN A 357 5.07 -4.77 -28.77
CA GLN A 357 5.72 -3.89 -27.75
C GLN A 357 4.79 -3.01 -26.88
N GLY A 358 3.58 -3.46 -26.55
CA GLY A 358 2.61 -2.80 -25.69
C GLY A 358 2.45 -3.39 -24.30
N GLN A 359 3.11 -4.51 -23.98
CA GLN A 359 2.86 -5.27 -22.73
C GLN A 359 4.09 -5.49 -21.84
N GLN A 360 5.05 -4.58 -21.86
CA GLN A 360 5.99 -4.52 -20.76
C GLN A 360 5.31 -3.88 -19.57
N GLY A 361 4.89 -4.67 -18.56
CA GLY A 361 4.68 -4.29 -17.16
C GLY A 361 3.85 -3.05 -16.79
N GLY A 362 3.34 -2.29 -17.75
CA GLY A 362 2.52 -1.11 -17.55
C GLY A 362 1.07 -1.36 -17.96
N PRO A 363 0.11 -0.65 -17.38
CA PRO A 363 -1.28 -0.74 -17.79
C PRO A 363 -1.42 -0.40 -19.28
N PRO A 364 -2.38 -1.01 -20.01
CA PRO A 364 -2.69 -0.64 -21.39
C PRO A 364 -2.84 0.87 -21.51
N ARG A 365 -2.42 1.47 -22.66
CA ARG A 365 -2.54 2.92 -22.90
C ARG A 365 -3.95 3.47 -22.61
N GLN A 366 -4.98 2.65 -22.77
CA GLN A 366 -6.36 2.99 -22.48
C GLN A 366 -6.64 3.03 -20.96
N ALA A 367 -6.01 2.18 -20.16
CA ALA A 367 -6.10 2.19 -18.69
C ALA A 367 -5.37 3.38 -18.06
N GLN A 368 -4.36 3.95 -18.72
CA GLN A 368 -3.72 5.21 -18.29
C GLN A 368 -4.66 6.42 -18.38
N ARG A 369 -5.69 6.38 -19.23
CA ARG A 369 -6.71 7.44 -19.35
C ARG A 369 -7.87 7.29 -18.38
N THR A 370 -8.20 6.07 -17.94
CA THR A 370 -9.41 5.76 -17.14
C THR A 370 -9.13 5.29 -15.72
N GLY A 371 -7.85 5.18 -15.32
CA GLY A 371 -7.44 4.55 -14.07
C GLY A 371 -7.02 3.09 -14.29
N TYR A 372 -6.14 2.59 -13.43
CA TYR A 372 -5.62 1.23 -13.47
C TYR A 372 -6.67 0.25 -12.94
N VAL A 373 -7.20 -0.60 -13.80
CA VAL A 373 -8.23 -1.60 -13.43
C VAL A 373 -7.59 -2.95 -13.06
N GLY A 374 -6.29 -3.13 -13.33
CA GLY A 374 -5.60 -4.40 -13.21
C GLY A 374 -5.86 -5.33 -14.41
N ARG A 375 -5.10 -6.42 -14.48
CA ARG A 375 -5.35 -7.48 -15.46
C ARG A 375 -6.32 -8.47 -14.87
N LEU A 376 -7.43 -8.72 -15.55
CA LEU A 376 -8.34 -9.79 -15.19
C LEU A 376 -7.81 -11.11 -15.72
N PHE A 377 -8.22 -12.22 -15.08
CA PHE A 377 -7.94 -13.55 -15.59
C PHE A 377 -8.76 -13.77 -16.87
N ASP A 378 -8.11 -14.32 -17.89
CA ASP A 378 -8.70 -14.68 -19.19
C ASP A 378 -8.34 -16.12 -19.50
N TRP A 379 -9.36 -16.98 -19.62
CA TRP A 379 -9.18 -18.41 -19.87
C TRP A 379 -8.56 -18.69 -21.24
N GLU A 380 -9.00 -18.00 -22.29
CA GLU A 380 -8.49 -18.22 -23.64
C GLU A 380 -6.99 -17.86 -23.73
N GLN A 381 -6.62 -16.76 -23.09
CA GLN A 381 -5.21 -16.38 -22.99
C GLN A 381 -4.40 -17.40 -22.17
N TYR A 382 -4.93 -17.86 -21.04
CA TYR A 382 -4.29 -18.90 -20.22
C TYR A 382 -4.06 -20.17 -21.02
N GLU A 383 -5.10 -20.67 -21.71
CA GLU A 383 -5.01 -21.88 -22.53
C GLU A 383 -4.01 -21.71 -23.68
N ALA A 384 -3.97 -20.55 -24.35
CA ALA A 384 -3.01 -20.25 -25.40
C ALA A 384 -1.56 -20.28 -24.88
N MET A 385 -1.32 -19.72 -23.71
CA MET A 385 -0.01 -19.75 -23.05
C MET A 385 0.43 -21.18 -22.71
N ARG A 386 -0.50 -22.04 -22.25
CA ARG A 386 -0.19 -23.46 -21.95
C ARG A 386 0.21 -24.27 -23.18
N LYS A 387 -0.19 -23.86 -24.38
CA LYS A 387 0.15 -24.51 -25.66
C LYS A 387 1.53 -24.09 -26.19
N GLU A 388 2.12 -22.99 -25.67
CA GLU A 388 3.39 -22.45 -26.16
C GLU A 388 4.42 -22.23 -25.02
N PRO A 389 4.77 -23.27 -24.23
CA PRO A 389 5.60 -23.10 -23.03
C PRO A 389 6.97 -22.49 -23.31
N ASP A 390 7.58 -22.80 -24.47
CA ASP A 390 8.91 -22.29 -24.85
C ASP A 390 8.93 -20.79 -25.17
N LYS A 391 7.75 -20.20 -25.39
CA LYS A 391 7.61 -18.76 -25.66
C LYS A 391 7.24 -17.96 -24.40
N LEU A 392 7.11 -18.62 -23.25
CA LEU A 392 6.73 -17.95 -22.02
C LEU A 392 7.90 -17.19 -21.39
N ARG A 393 7.58 -16.00 -20.89
CA ARG A 393 8.41 -15.28 -19.95
C ARG A 393 7.68 -15.17 -18.63
N PHE A 394 8.33 -15.62 -17.56
CA PHE A 394 7.80 -15.54 -16.22
C PHE A 394 8.19 -14.21 -15.57
N PRO A 395 7.23 -13.50 -14.93
CA PRO A 395 7.55 -12.37 -14.07
C PRO A 395 8.28 -12.86 -12.82
N PRO A 396 8.85 -11.95 -12.00
CA PRO A 396 9.26 -12.28 -10.65
C PRO A 396 8.14 -12.99 -9.88
N PRO A 397 8.46 -13.93 -8.97
CA PRO A 397 7.45 -14.67 -8.24
C PRO A 397 6.81 -13.80 -7.15
N ASP A 398 5.72 -13.14 -7.50
CA ASP A 398 4.91 -12.33 -6.59
C ASP A 398 3.46 -12.83 -6.58
N GLY A 399 2.79 -12.77 -5.43
CA GLY A 399 1.37 -13.09 -5.34
C GLY A 399 0.92 -13.64 -4.00
N ALA A 400 -0.35 -14.09 -3.98
CA ALA A 400 -0.97 -14.73 -2.82
C ALA A 400 -1.82 -15.94 -3.21
N LEU A 401 -1.93 -16.90 -2.29
CA LEU A 401 -2.79 -18.07 -2.35
C LEU A 401 -3.65 -18.13 -1.10
N PHE A 402 -4.94 -18.29 -1.27
CA PHE A 402 -5.92 -18.56 -0.23
C PHE A 402 -6.25 -20.05 -0.23
N VAL A 403 -6.08 -20.70 0.92
CA VAL A 403 -6.39 -22.12 1.10
C VAL A 403 -7.70 -22.23 1.89
N GLY A 404 -8.72 -22.66 1.21
CA GLY A 404 -10.06 -22.86 1.77
C GLY A 404 -10.40 -24.34 1.93
N SER A 405 -11.44 -24.63 2.70
CA SER A 405 -11.90 -26.02 2.98
C SER A 405 -12.45 -26.76 1.76
N LYS A 406 -12.77 -26.07 0.66
CA LYS A 406 -13.33 -26.64 -0.57
C LYS A 406 -12.51 -26.34 -1.83
N GLY A 407 -11.42 -25.57 -1.72
CA GLY A 407 -10.60 -25.20 -2.86
C GLY A 407 -9.63 -24.08 -2.54
N MET A 408 -8.97 -23.57 -3.57
CA MET A 408 -7.97 -22.52 -3.46
C MET A 408 -8.21 -21.41 -4.48
N ILE A 409 -7.82 -20.19 -4.14
CA ILE A 409 -7.78 -19.02 -5.04
C ILE A 409 -6.39 -18.43 -5.00
N THR A 410 -5.84 -18.07 -6.16
CA THR A 410 -4.60 -17.28 -6.25
C THR A 410 -4.85 -15.92 -6.87
N THR A 411 -4.00 -14.93 -6.53
CA THR A 411 -4.03 -13.57 -7.08
C THR A 411 -2.61 -13.05 -7.24
N GLY A 412 -2.37 -12.24 -8.24
CA GLY A 412 -1.09 -11.56 -8.47
C GLY A 412 -0.85 -10.40 -7.51
N THR A 413 0.25 -9.69 -7.73
CA THR A 413 0.79 -8.60 -6.88
C THR A 413 -0.25 -7.56 -6.47
N TYR A 414 -1.07 -7.11 -7.40
CA TYR A 414 -2.06 -6.04 -7.17
C TYR A 414 -3.51 -6.58 -7.16
N GLY A 415 -3.72 -7.84 -6.75
CA GLY A 415 -5.01 -8.50 -6.83
C GLY A 415 -5.40 -8.86 -8.27
N GLU A 416 -4.44 -8.91 -9.17
CA GLU A 416 -4.66 -9.18 -10.59
C GLU A 416 -4.81 -10.68 -10.85
N GLN A 417 -5.46 -11.01 -11.99
CA GLN A 417 -5.55 -12.38 -12.51
C GLN A 417 -6.08 -13.38 -11.46
N THR A 418 -7.02 -12.92 -10.63
CA THR A 418 -7.71 -13.73 -9.61
C THR A 418 -8.34 -14.95 -10.25
N ARG A 419 -8.01 -16.16 -9.77
CA ARG A 419 -8.47 -17.43 -10.30
C ARG A 419 -8.52 -18.55 -9.27
N LEU A 420 -9.41 -19.49 -9.50
CA LEU A 420 -9.47 -20.75 -8.78
C LEU A 420 -8.24 -21.62 -9.12
N ILE A 421 -7.86 -22.51 -8.22
CA ILE A 421 -6.86 -23.55 -8.44
C ILE A 421 -7.52 -24.93 -8.23
N PRO A 422 -7.33 -25.89 -9.19
CA PRO A 422 -6.66 -25.75 -10.49
C PRO A 422 -7.36 -24.77 -11.42
N ALA A 423 -6.57 -24.11 -12.30
CA ALA A 423 -7.03 -23.02 -13.17
C ALA A 423 -8.10 -23.47 -14.18
N GLU A 424 -8.18 -24.77 -14.52
CA GLU A 424 -9.22 -25.35 -15.37
C GLU A 424 -10.63 -25.07 -14.86
N LYS A 425 -10.81 -24.87 -13.56
CA LYS A 425 -12.11 -24.47 -12.97
C LYS A 425 -12.60 -23.12 -13.47
N MET A 426 -11.73 -22.31 -14.06
CA MET A 426 -12.09 -21.01 -14.61
C MET A 426 -12.66 -21.07 -16.03
N LYS A 427 -12.59 -22.21 -16.74
CA LYS A 427 -13.00 -22.34 -18.15
C LYS A 427 -14.42 -21.81 -18.43
N ASP A 428 -15.38 -22.19 -17.61
CA ASP A 428 -16.77 -21.75 -17.74
C ASP A 428 -17.25 -21.01 -16.47
N TYR A 429 -16.30 -20.54 -15.66
CA TYR A 429 -16.59 -19.92 -14.39
C TYR A 429 -17.25 -18.56 -14.55
N ARG A 430 -18.30 -18.33 -13.75
CA ARG A 430 -18.98 -17.04 -13.68
C ARG A 430 -18.75 -16.43 -12.30
N PHE A 431 -18.12 -15.26 -12.29
CA PHE A 431 -17.92 -14.52 -11.06
C PHE A 431 -19.24 -14.24 -10.34
N PRO A 432 -19.27 -14.23 -9.00
CA PRO A 432 -20.43 -13.83 -8.23
C PRO A 432 -20.90 -12.42 -8.61
N ALA A 433 -22.16 -12.13 -8.34
CA ALA A 433 -22.70 -10.79 -8.55
C ALA A 433 -21.87 -9.75 -7.76
N PRO A 434 -21.54 -8.59 -8.36
CA PRO A 434 -20.80 -7.53 -7.69
C PRO A 434 -21.51 -7.05 -6.41
N LEU A 435 -20.78 -7.08 -5.28
CA LEU A 435 -21.24 -6.59 -3.97
C LEU A 435 -20.54 -5.29 -3.58
N LEU A 436 -19.29 -5.12 -4.00
CA LEU A 436 -18.46 -3.98 -3.68
C LEU A 436 -18.57 -2.88 -4.73
N THR A 437 -18.53 -1.62 -4.33
CA THR A 437 -18.44 -0.48 -5.25
C THR A 437 -17.15 -0.58 -6.08
N ARG A 438 -17.28 -0.40 -7.39
CA ARG A 438 -16.13 -0.36 -8.30
C ARG A 438 -15.45 1.00 -8.25
N SER A 439 -14.12 0.96 -8.18
CA SER A 439 -13.32 2.17 -8.16
C SER A 439 -13.29 2.84 -9.54
N PRO A 440 -13.39 4.15 -9.63
CA PRO A 440 -13.18 4.88 -10.88
C PRO A 440 -11.69 4.96 -11.28
N GLY A 441 -10.83 4.30 -10.53
CA GLY A 441 -9.38 4.34 -10.63
C GLY A 441 -8.74 5.02 -9.41
N HIS A 442 -7.56 4.55 -9.04
CA HIS A 442 -6.92 4.84 -7.77
C HIS A 442 -6.83 6.34 -7.42
N TYR A 443 -6.27 7.16 -8.31
CA TYR A 443 -6.16 8.61 -8.08
C TYR A 443 -7.52 9.32 -8.16
N ARG A 444 -8.43 8.85 -9.01
CA ARG A 444 -9.78 9.41 -9.12
C ARG A 444 -10.62 9.13 -7.89
N ASP A 445 -10.41 8.00 -7.22
CA ASP A 445 -11.00 7.68 -5.92
C ASP A 445 -10.67 8.77 -4.88
N TRP A 446 -9.38 9.12 -4.78
CA TRP A 446 -8.93 10.17 -3.87
C TRP A 446 -9.46 11.56 -4.25
N ILE A 447 -9.36 11.92 -5.53
CA ILE A 447 -9.86 13.21 -6.03
C ILE A 447 -11.37 13.33 -5.77
N ARG A 448 -12.14 12.27 -6.00
CA ARG A 448 -13.58 12.22 -5.69
C ARG A 448 -13.82 12.46 -4.20
N ALA A 449 -13.10 11.80 -3.34
CA ALA A 449 -13.22 11.97 -1.89
C ALA A 449 -12.84 13.39 -1.45
N CYS A 450 -11.79 14.00 -2.02
CA CYS A 450 -11.42 15.39 -1.75
C CYS A 450 -12.52 16.40 -2.16
N LYS A 451 -13.36 16.03 -3.11
CA LYS A 451 -14.51 16.86 -3.57
C LYS A 451 -15.82 16.49 -2.86
N GLY A 452 -15.74 15.80 -1.70
CA GLY A 452 -16.90 15.45 -0.86
C GLY A 452 -17.74 14.29 -1.37
N GLY A 453 -17.20 13.49 -2.30
CA GLY A 453 -17.80 12.21 -2.71
C GLY A 453 -17.52 11.08 -1.74
N GLU A 454 -17.80 9.83 -2.15
CA GLU A 454 -17.50 8.65 -1.35
C GLU A 454 -16.03 8.60 -0.94
N PRO A 455 -15.72 8.10 0.28
CA PRO A 455 -14.35 7.89 0.71
C PRO A 455 -13.57 7.03 -0.29
N ALA A 456 -12.28 7.32 -0.44
CA ALA A 456 -11.41 6.51 -1.27
C ALA A 456 -11.29 5.08 -0.71
N CYS A 457 -11.15 4.07 -1.58
CA CYS A 457 -11.16 2.67 -1.17
C CYS A 457 -10.00 2.30 -0.23
N SER A 458 -8.90 3.03 -0.25
CA SER A 458 -7.76 2.89 0.67
C SER A 458 -7.57 4.14 1.55
N ASN A 459 -8.70 4.72 2.02
CA ASN A 459 -8.65 5.80 3.00
C ASN A 459 -8.05 5.31 4.34
N PHE A 460 -7.71 6.22 5.24
CA PHE A 460 -6.99 5.84 6.47
C PHE A 460 -7.82 5.00 7.45
N GLU A 461 -9.15 4.96 7.35
CA GLU A 461 -9.96 3.98 8.12
C GLU A 461 -9.65 2.52 7.72
N VAL A 462 -9.22 2.32 6.48
CA VAL A 462 -8.80 1.01 5.94
C VAL A 462 -7.29 0.86 6.00
N ALA A 463 -6.56 1.86 5.50
CA ALA A 463 -5.12 1.78 5.29
C ALA A 463 -4.31 1.81 6.60
N ALA A 464 -4.76 2.56 7.62
CA ALA A 464 -4.02 2.64 8.87
C ALA A 464 -4.07 1.34 9.69
N PRO A 465 -5.24 0.70 9.94
CA PRO A 465 -5.27 -0.63 10.57
C PRO A 465 -4.52 -1.69 9.77
N PHE A 466 -4.58 -1.65 8.44
CA PHE A 466 -3.82 -2.54 7.57
C PHE A 466 -2.31 -2.35 7.74
N THR A 467 -1.84 -1.10 7.68
CA THR A 467 -0.42 -0.78 7.89
C THR A 467 0.03 -1.14 9.30
N GLU A 468 -0.80 -0.89 10.32
CA GLU A 468 -0.51 -1.22 11.71
C GLU A 468 -0.18 -2.70 11.88
N TRP A 469 -1.07 -3.61 11.46
CA TRP A 469 -0.82 -5.02 11.66
C TRP A 469 0.31 -5.56 10.78
N MET A 470 0.47 -5.04 9.57
CA MET A 470 1.57 -5.43 8.68
C MET A 470 2.93 -5.05 9.30
N LEU A 471 3.07 -3.88 9.91
CA LEU A 471 4.28 -3.41 10.55
C LEU A 471 4.67 -4.22 11.81
N LEU A 472 3.75 -4.97 12.40
CA LEU A 472 4.12 -5.93 13.46
C LEU A 472 5.07 -7.00 12.93
N GLY A 473 4.91 -7.41 11.66
CA GLY A 473 5.84 -8.30 10.98
C GLY A 473 7.24 -7.69 10.79
N VAL A 474 7.30 -6.39 10.48
CA VAL A 474 8.55 -5.63 10.39
C VAL A 474 9.28 -5.63 11.74
N ILE A 475 8.54 -5.52 12.85
CA ILE A 475 9.11 -5.61 14.20
C ILE A 475 9.60 -7.02 14.51
N ALA A 476 8.85 -8.05 14.11
CA ALA A 476 9.24 -9.46 14.32
C ALA A 476 10.56 -9.83 13.62
N LEU A 477 10.98 -9.12 12.58
CA LEU A 477 12.31 -9.29 11.96
C LEU A 477 13.47 -8.84 12.86
N ARG A 478 13.19 -7.97 13.84
CA ARG A 478 14.22 -7.35 14.71
C ARG A 478 14.40 -8.06 16.05
N VAL A 479 13.47 -8.93 16.43
CA VAL A 479 13.48 -9.65 17.69
C VAL A 479 13.27 -11.14 17.45
N GLU A 480 13.55 -11.96 18.45
CA GLU A 480 13.36 -13.41 18.38
C GLU A 480 12.05 -13.84 19.05
N GLY A 481 11.48 -14.94 18.54
CA GLY A 481 10.33 -15.62 19.11
C GLY A 481 8.97 -15.02 18.71
N LYS A 482 7.93 -15.69 19.18
CA LYS A 482 6.53 -15.32 18.94
C LYS A 482 6.16 -14.09 19.76
N LEU A 483 5.62 -13.08 19.11
CA LEU A 483 5.16 -11.85 19.72
C LEU A 483 3.64 -11.86 19.86
N GLU A 484 3.11 -11.66 21.06
CA GLU A 484 1.68 -11.52 21.35
C GLU A 484 1.30 -10.05 21.42
N TYR A 485 0.31 -9.63 20.62
CA TYR A 485 -0.04 -8.23 20.47
C TYR A 485 -1.40 -7.88 21.10
N ASP A 486 -1.42 -6.83 21.94
CA ASP A 486 -2.61 -6.18 22.46
C ASP A 486 -2.92 -4.91 21.62
N PRO A 487 -3.90 -4.95 20.71
CA PRO A 487 -4.20 -3.80 19.83
C PRO A 487 -4.83 -2.63 20.56
N VAL A 488 -5.48 -2.86 21.69
CA VAL A 488 -6.10 -1.79 22.49
C VAL A 488 -5.02 -0.94 23.14
N LYS A 489 -4.02 -1.59 23.73
CA LYS A 489 -2.89 -0.91 24.37
C LYS A 489 -1.75 -0.59 23.41
N MET A 490 -1.85 -1.04 22.15
CA MET A 490 -0.80 -0.93 21.14
C MET A 490 0.55 -1.37 21.73
N ARG A 491 0.63 -2.63 22.19
CA ARG A 491 1.85 -3.18 22.80
C ARG A 491 1.94 -4.69 22.65
N PHE A 492 3.15 -5.18 22.60
CA PHE A 492 3.42 -6.60 22.80
C PHE A 492 3.37 -6.93 24.30
N THR A 493 2.66 -7.99 24.66
CA THR A 493 2.44 -8.37 26.06
C THR A 493 3.57 -9.21 26.62
N ASN A 494 4.30 -9.92 25.77
CA ASN A 494 5.33 -10.90 26.14
C ASN A 494 6.76 -10.49 25.76
N ASN A 495 6.98 -9.32 25.13
CA ASN A 495 8.30 -8.87 24.71
C ASN A 495 8.46 -7.34 24.82
N ASN A 496 9.23 -6.90 25.84
CA ASN A 496 9.48 -5.46 26.06
C ASN A 496 10.45 -4.85 25.05
N GLU A 497 11.35 -5.64 24.46
CA GLU A 497 12.27 -5.16 23.42
C GLU A 497 11.50 -4.77 22.16
N ALA A 498 10.57 -5.61 21.73
CA ALA A 498 9.71 -5.34 20.57
C ALA A 498 8.91 -4.03 20.72
N ASN A 499 8.52 -3.67 21.95
CA ASN A 499 7.76 -2.45 22.20
C ASN A 499 8.54 -1.16 21.88
N LYS A 500 9.86 -1.19 21.87
CA LYS A 500 10.70 -0.04 21.52
C LYS A 500 10.55 0.37 20.05
N TYR A 501 10.12 -0.56 19.19
CA TYR A 501 9.98 -0.34 17.74
C TYR A 501 8.58 0.07 17.29
N LEU A 502 7.61 0.10 18.22
CA LEU A 502 6.23 0.51 17.90
C LEU A 502 6.11 2.00 17.57
N LYS A 503 6.98 2.83 18.15
CA LYS A 503 6.97 4.29 17.99
C LYS A 503 8.33 4.77 17.48
N PRO A 504 8.39 5.79 16.60
CA PRO A 504 9.64 6.37 16.17
C PRO A 504 10.29 7.18 17.29
N THR A 505 11.63 7.25 17.25
CA THR A 505 12.38 8.31 17.91
C THR A 505 12.49 9.48 16.94
N PHE A 506 12.26 10.70 17.41
CA PHE A 506 12.40 11.89 16.57
C PHE A 506 13.72 12.60 16.86
N ARG A 507 14.46 12.88 15.82
CA ARG A 507 15.64 13.75 15.91
C ARG A 507 15.25 15.13 16.45
N LYS A 508 16.14 15.77 17.21
CA LYS A 508 15.92 17.11 17.76
C LYS A 508 15.45 18.10 16.68
N GLY A 509 14.36 18.81 16.96
CA GLY A 509 13.74 19.76 16.02
C GLY A 509 12.64 19.16 15.13
N TRP A 510 12.32 17.88 15.31
CA TRP A 510 11.22 17.20 14.66
C TRP A 510 10.24 16.65 15.69
N SER A 511 8.97 16.91 15.53
CA SER A 511 7.90 16.37 16.38
C SER A 511 6.60 16.29 15.58
N PHE A 512 5.74 15.35 15.91
CA PHE A 512 4.32 15.54 15.64
C PHE A 512 3.86 16.73 16.49
N ALA A 513 3.11 17.64 15.90
CA ALA A 513 2.63 18.83 16.60
C ALA A 513 1.69 18.50 17.75
#